data_1ea267ac357a66d2cd6dbe4d7a98a47c
#
_entry.id   1ea267ac357a66d2cd6dbe4d7a98a47c
#
_cell.length_a   1.000
_cell.length_b   1.000
_cell.length_c   1.000
_cell.angle_alpha   90.00
_cell.angle_beta   90.00
_cell.angle_gamma   90.00
#
_symmetry.space_group_name_H-M   'P 1'
#
loop_
_entity.id
_entity.type
_entity.pdbx_description
1 polymer ?
#
loop_
_entity_poly.entity_id
_entity_poly.type
_entity_poly.pdbx_seq_one_letter_code
_entity_poly.pdbx_strand_id
1 'polypeptide(L)'
;MPDDGRAAGHVSGLQVAQANGLVEARYRFDLTGYARAVDERTTVLQRGSGVLSLLSGWLLEPRGYDRAPTIDIRMTTGPGLVFATGLPKVGDAWRLSGTTIRFAGYTALGRLNLQEIAVPLPGSLRPGQPQGQGVLRVAILDGVSTVGQAELLDWVRRTAEAETHYWQGFTARQMLLGLVPVGTRRGVGYGRTVLGGGPTVMVEVGAAVDPR
;
A
#
# COMPACT_ATOMS: atom_id res chain seq x y z
N MET A 1 32.58 7.78 -6.20
CA MET A 1 31.22 7.23 -6.43
C MET A 1 30.61 7.06 -5.07
N PRO A 2 29.63 7.85 -4.65
CA PRO A 2 28.97 7.55 -3.41
C PRO A 2 28.13 6.29 -3.64
N ASP A 3 28.36 5.30 -2.80
CA ASP A 3 27.52 4.13 -2.62
C ASP A 3 26.21 4.63 -2.01
N ASP A 4 25.18 4.74 -2.82
CA ASP A 4 23.93 5.38 -2.45
C ASP A 4 22.96 4.43 -1.72
N GLY A 5 23.49 3.52 -0.91
CA GLY A 5 22.72 2.82 0.15
C GLY A 5 21.45 2.07 -0.27
N ARG A 6 21.20 1.89 -1.57
CA ARG A 6 19.94 1.35 -2.13
C ARG A 6 19.91 -0.16 -2.33
N ALA A 7 20.85 -0.90 -1.81
CA ALA A 7 20.93 -2.33 -2.07
C ALA A 7 20.73 -3.20 -0.83
N ALA A 8 19.81 -2.85 0.05
CA ALA A 8 19.49 -3.73 1.17
C ALA A 8 18.60 -4.92 0.78
N GLY A 9 17.93 -4.87 -0.37
CA GLY A 9 17.09 -5.96 -0.88
C GLY A 9 17.80 -6.77 -1.97
N HIS A 10 17.67 -8.08 -1.92
CA HIS A 10 18.25 -8.96 -2.92
C HIS A 10 17.31 -9.17 -4.10
N VAL A 11 17.71 -8.68 -5.29
CA VAL A 11 17.05 -8.99 -6.57
C VAL A 11 17.66 -10.27 -7.12
N SER A 12 16.82 -11.21 -7.52
CA SER A 12 17.27 -12.46 -8.17
C SER A 12 16.42 -12.79 -9.39
N GLY A 13 17.00 -13.56 -10.31
CA GLY A 13 16.31 -14.03 -11.52
C GLY A 13 15.85 -12.89 -12.43
N LEU A 14 16.57 -11.75 -12.48
CA LEU A 14 16.23 -10.64 -13.34
C LEU A 14 16.32 -11.05 -14.81
N GLN A 15 15.22 -10.91 -15.51
CA GLN A 15 15.07 -11.08 -16.95
C GLN A 15 14.51 -9.79 -17.53
N VAL A 16 15.14 -9.29 -18.58
CA VAL A 16 14.67 -8.09 -19.27
C VAL A 16 14.42 -8.42 -20.72
N ALA A 17 13.26 -8.09 -21.22
CA ALA A 17 12.87 -8.19 -22.61
C ALA A 17 12.45 -6.83 -23.15
N GLN A 18 12.79 -6.54 -24.41
CA GLN A 18 12.37 -5.31 -25.08
C GLN A 18 11.76 -5.67 -26.43
N ALA A 19 10.54 -5.23 -26.65
CA ALA A 19 9.84 -5.40 -27.92
C ALA A 19 8.83 -4.25 -28.13
N ASN A 20 8.76 -3.73 -29.37
CA ASN A 20 7.76 -2.73 -29.77
C ASN A 20 7.68 -1.49 -28.85
N GLY A 21 8.83 -1.02 -28.38
CA GLY A 21 8.89 0.14 -27.47
C GLY A 21 8.48 -0.18 -26.02
N LEU A 22 8.16 -1.42 -25.71
CA LEU A 22 7.88 -1.91 -24.36
C LEU A 22 9.13 -2.56 -23.78
N VAL A 23 9.43 -2.25 -22.52
CA VAL A 23 10.45 -2.94 -21.72
C VAL A 23 9.74 -3.72 -20.62
N GLU A 24 9.94 -5.02 -20.57
CA GLU A 24 9.45 -5.90 -19.52
C GLU A 24 10.63 -6.36 -18.67
N ALA A 25 10.53 -6.19 -17.35
CA ALA A 25 11.48 -6.71 -16.39
C ALA A 25 10.77 -7.68 -15.44
N ARG A 26 11.25 -8.93 -15.37
CA ARG A 26 10.78 -9.95 -14.41
C ARG A 26 11.88 -10.24 -13.42
N TYR A 27 11.55 -10.22 -12.14
CA TYR A 27 12.50 -10.48 -11.07
C TYR A 27 11.81 -10.96 -9.80
N ARG A 28 12.60 -11.49 -8.89
CA ARG A 28 12.21 -11.78 -7.51
C ARG A 28 12.91 -10.81 -6.59
N PHE A 29 12.21 -10.33 -5.57
CA PHE A 29 12.77 -9.43 -4.58
C PHE A 29 12.52 -9.99 -3.18
N ASP A 30 13.58 -10.07 -2.37
CA ASP A 30 13.48 -10.49 -0.97
C ASP A 30 13.05 -9.31 -0.09
N LEU A 31 11.74 -9.09 0.01
CA LEU A 31 11.16 -8.05 0.86
C LEU A 31 11.43 -8.28 2.36
N THR A 32 11.54 -9.54 2.78
CA THR A 32 11.85 -9.89 4.18
C THR A 32 13.28 -9.53 4.54
N GLY A 33 14.22 -9.88 3.68
CA GLY A 33 15.63 -9.48 3.81
C GLY A 33 15.78 -7.96 3.79
N TYR A 34 15.07 -7.30 2.88
CA TYR A 34 15.03 -5.84 2.79
C TYR A 34 14.52 -5.21 4.09
N ALA A 35 13.40 -5.70 4.64
CA ALA A 35 12.85 -5.19 5.88
C ALA A 35 13.74 -5.39 7.11
N ARG A 36 14.63 -6.40 7.10
CA ARG A 36 15.62 -6.62 8.16
C ARG A 36 16.85 -5.74 8.01
N ALA A 37 17.21 -5.40 6.77
CA ALA A 37 18.42 -4.63 6.48
C ALA A 37 18.19 -3.12 6.59
N VAL A 38 16.95 -2.66 6.36
CA VAL A 38 16.59 -1.24 6.45
C VAL A 38 15.95 -0.96 7.80
N ASP A 39 16.68 -0.27 8.67
CA ASP A 39 16.17 0.16 9.99
C ASP A 39 15.39 1.48 9.89
N GLU A 40 14.45 1.54 8.94
CA GLU A 40 13.59 2.70 8.76
C GLU A 40 12.12 2.28 8.61
N ARG A 41 11.38 2.36 9.72
CA ARG A 41 9.97 1.96 9.80
C ARG A 41 9.04 2.68 8.83
N THR A 42 9.41 3.87 8.40
CA THR A 42 8.64 4.67 7.45
C THR A 42 8.84 4.23 6.00
N THR A 43 9.87 3.44 5.73
CA THR A 43 10.20 2.91 4.40
C THR A 43 9.72 1.48 4.23
N VAL A 44 10.07 0.62 5.19
CA VAL A 44 9.66 -0.78 5.19
C VAL A 44 9.46 -1.27 6.62
N LEU A 45 8.43 -2.08 6.82
CA LEU A 45 8.09 -2.63 8.12
C LEU A 45 7.58 -4.05 7.98
N GLN A 46 8.18 -4.97 8.73
CA GLN A 46 7.72 -6.35 8.84
C GLN A 46 7.01 -6.59 10.16
N ARG A 47 5.88 -7.28 10.12
CA ARG A 47 5.19 -7.83 11.28
C ARG A 47 4.70 -9.24 10.96
N GLY A 48 5.17 -10.22 11.73
CA GLY A 48 4.92 -11.62 11.44
C GLY A 48 5.30 -11.98 10.00
N SER A 49 4.35 -12.48 9.24
CA SER A 49 4.51 -12.84 7.83
C SER A 49 4.15 -11.70 6.86
N GLY A 50 3.70 -10.54 7.38
CA GLY A 50 3.32 -9.38 6.59
C GLY A 50 4.43 -8.34 6.50
N VAL A 51 4.59 -7.75 5.32
CA VAL A 51 5.50 -6.62 5.05
C VAL A 51 4.71 -5.47 4.47
N LEU A 52 4.88 -4.30 5.03
CA LEU A 52 4.43 -3.03 4.45
C LEU A 52 5.67 -2.27 3.98
N SER A 53 5.75 -1.95 2.69
CA SER A 53 6.92 -1.29 2.11
C SER A 53 6.50 -0.22 1.12
N LEU A 54 7.25 0.88 1.07
CA LEU A 54 7.14 1.80 -0.06
C LEU A 54 7.45 1.06 -1.36
N LEU A 55 6.69 1.36 -2.39
CA LEU A 55 6.87 0.75 -3.71
C LEU A 55 8.28 1.03 -4.26
N SER A 56 8.78 2.24 -4.06
CA SER A 56 10.13 2.66 -4.47
C SER A 56 11.26 1.86 -3.79
N GLY A 57 10.98 1.14 -2.72
CA GLY A 57 11.97 0.32 -2.03
C GLY A 57 12.30 -0.99 -2.75
N TRP A 58 11.41 -1.49 -3.60
CA TRP A 58 11.58 -2.78 -4.26
C TRP A 58 11.26 -2.77 -5.77
N LEU A 59 10.58 -1.75 -6.27
CA LEU A 59 10.34 -1.61 -7.70
C LEU A 59 11.61 -1.12 -8.40
N LEU A 60 12.06 -1.85 -9.41
CA LEU A 60 13.21 -1.46 -10.21
C LEU A 60 12.88 -0.22 -11.04
N GLU A 61 13.72 0.79 -10.94
CA GLU A 61 13.63 2.01 -11.74
C GLU A 61 14.65 1.93 -12.89
N PRO A 62 14.23 2.03 -14.16
CA PRO A 62 15.18 2.07 -15.28
C PRO A 62 16.07 3.33 -15.20
N ARG A 63 17.36 3.19 -15.44
CA ARG A 63 18.27 4.35 -15.53
C ARG A 63 18.08 5.07 -16.86
N GLY A 64 18.22 6.41 -16.85
CA GLY A 64 18.15 7.24 -18.04
C GLY A 64 16.74 7.41 -18.61
N TYR A 65 15.74 7.21 -17.80
CA TYR A 65 14.35 7.25 -18.21
C TYR A 65 13.70 8.58 -17.81
N ASP A 66 13.95 9.63 -18.61
CA ASP A 66 13.48 11.00 -18.31
C ASP A 66 11.97 11.20 -18.51
N ARG A 67 11.31 10.28 -19.22
CA ARG A 67 9.88 10.35 -19.54
C ARG A 67 9.28 8.98 -19.42
N ALA A 68 9.17 8.51 -18.18
CA ALA A 68 8.54 7.25 -17.97
C ALA A 68 7.06 7.35 -18.35
N PRO A 69 6.62 6.65 -19.36
CA PRO A 69 5.23 6.52 -19.65
C PRO A 69 4.53 5.89 -18.44
N THR A 70 3.77 4.93 -18.69
CA THR A 70 3.05 4.13 -17.71
C THR A 70 3.86 2.90 -17.35
N ILE A 71 3.89 2.55 -16.08
CA ILE A 71 4.46 1.30 -15.58
C ILE A 71 3.30 0.41 -15.15
N ASP A 72 3.20 -0.76 -15.74
CA ASP A 72 2.24 -1.79 -15.38
C ASP A 72 2.94 -2.86 -14.51
N ILE A 73 2.45 -3.03 -13.30
CA ILE A 73 3.02 -3.95 -12.31
C ILE A 73 2.11 -5.17 -12.23
N ARG A 74 2.65 -6.35 -12.53
CA ARG A 74 1.99 -7.63 -12.32
C ARG A 74 2.69 -8.38 -11.19
N MET A 75 1.93 -8.85 -10.23
CA MET A 75 2.46 -9.58 -9.08
C MET A 75 2.03 -11.03 -9.15
N THR A 76 3.01 -11.92 -9.05
CA THR A 76 2.77 -13.34 -8.81
C THR A 76 3.17 -13.63 -7.38
N THR A 77 2.21 -14.03 -6.57
CA THR A 77 2.42 -14.39 -5.16
C THR A 77 2.37 -15.89 -4.97
N GLY A 78 3.08 -16.39 -3.96
CA GLY A 78 2.96 -17.79 -3.55
C GLY A 78 1.59 -18.08 -2.91
N PRO A 79 1.27 -19.37 -2.67
CA PRO A 79 0.01 -19.77 -2.06
C PRO A 79 -0.24 -19.07 -0.72
N GLY A 80 -1.44 -18.52 -0.55
CA GLY A 80 -1.86 -17.83 0.67
C GLY A 80 -1.19 -16.48 0.93
N LEU A 81 -0.39 -15.98 0.00
CA LEU A 81 0.16 -14.62 0.07
C LEU A 81 -0.74 -13.65 -0.69
N VAL A 82 -0.96 -12.50 -0.09
CA VAL A 82 -1.79 -11.42 -0.63
C VAL A 82 -0.90 -10.22 -0.96
N PHE A 83 -1.18 -9.56 -2.07
CA PHE A 83 -0.59 -8.28 -2.43
C PHE A 83 -1.67 -7.20 -2.49
N ALA A 84 -1.43 -6.08 -1.85
CA ALA A 84 -2.32 -4.93 -1.86
C ALA A 84 -1.55 -3.62 -2.06
N THR A 85 -2.17 -2.67 -2.75
CA THR A 85 -1.63 -1.34 -3.03
C THR A 85 -2.76 -0.34 -3.23
N GLY A 86 -2.47 0.95 -3.10
CA GLY A 86 -3.37 2.04 -3.47
C GLY A 86 -3.40 2.34 -4.97
N LEU A 87 -2.53 1.71 -5.76
CA LEU A 87 -2.48 1.93 -7.21
C LEU A 87 -3.79 1.51 -7.90
N PRO A 88 -4.21 2.22 -8.95
CA PRO A 88 -5.35 1.80 -9.77
C PRO A 88 -5.05 0.48 -10.49
N LYS A 89 -6.05 -0.40 -10.52
CA LYS A 89 -5.98 -1.66 -11.26
C LYS A 89 -6.53 -1.47 -12.66
N VAL A 90 -5.77 -1.91 -13.66
CA VAL A 90 -6.14 -1.88 -15.09
C VAL A 90 -5.93 -3.28 -15.65
N GLY A 91 -7.03 -3.98 -15.89
CA GLY A 91 -6.98 -5.40 -16.23
C GLY A 91 -6.38 -6.23 -15.08
N ASP A 92 -5.31 -6.96 -15.38
CA ASP A 92 -4.57 -7.81 -14.45
C ASP A 92 -3.40 -7.08 -13.74
N ALA A 93 -3.11 -5.84 -14.16
CA ALA A 93 -1.98 -5.06 -13.67
C ALA A 93 -2.40 -3.88 -12.78
N TRP A 94 -1.52 -3.46 -11.89
CA TRP A 94 -1.59 -2.16 -11.21
C TRP A 94 -0.78 -1.14 -11.99
N ARG A 95 -1.36 0.04 -12.19
CA ARG A 95 -0.80 1.06 -13.05
C ARG A 95 -0.24 2.24 -12.28
N LEU A 96 0.98 2.64 -12.63
CA LEU A 96 1.70 3.75 -12.05
C LEU A 96 2.22 4.67 -13.17
N SER A 97 2.13 5.99 -12.99
CA SER A 97 2.90 6.91 -13.83
C SER A 97 4.37 6.83 -13.43
N GLY A 98 5.27 6.68 -14.41
CA GLY A 98 6.71 6.60 -14.15
C GLY A 98 7.27 7.84 -13.45
N THR A 99 6.67 9.01 -13.65
CA THR A 99 7.07 10.24 -12.94
C THR A 99 6.79 10.19 -11.44
N THR A 100 5.92 9.28 -10.98
CA THR A 100 5.54 9.17 -9.57
C THR A 100 6.20 8.00 -8.84
N ILE A 101 7.05 7.21 -9.49
CA ILE A 101 7.66 6.00 -8.90
C ILE A 101 8.37 6.29 -7.58
N ARG A 102 9.11 7.40 -7.48
CA ARG A 102 9.86 7.78 -6.28
C ARG A 102 8.97 8.22 -5.13
N PHE A 103 7.75 8.61 -5.42
CA PHE A 103 6.75 9.07 -4.46
C PHE A 103 5.61 8.07 -4.30
N ALA A 104 5.75 6.89 -4.90
CA ALA A 104 4.73 5.85 -4.85
C ALA A 104 4.53 5.35 -3.42
N GLY A 105 3.27 5.13 -3.10
CA GLY A 105 2.83 4.78 -1.76
C GLY A 105 3.23 3.37 -1.32
N TYR A 106 2.65 2.98 -0.21
CA TYR A 106 2.90 1.67 0.37
C TYR A 106 2.29 0.54 -0.44
N THR A 107 2.93 -0.61 -0.33
CA THR A 107 2.42 -1.90 -0.74
C THR A 107 2.43 -2.85 0.45
N ALA A 108 1.40 -3.66 0.59
CA ALA A 108 1.33 -4.70 1.61
C ALA A 108 1.45 -6.07 0.95
N LEU A 109 2.33 -6.90 1.46
CA LEU A 109 2.57 -8.26 0.97
C LEU A 109 2.72 -9.23 2.13
N GLY A 110 2.14 -10.41 2.01
CA GLY A 110 2.29 -11.48 3.00
C GLY A 110 0.97 -12.20 3.29
N ARG A 111 0.95 -12.97 4.37
CA ARG A 111 -0.30 -13.49 4.93
C ARG A 111 -0.93 -12.39 5.77
N LEU A 112 -1.83 -11.65 5.15
CA LEU A 112 -2.48 -10.48 5.71
C LEU A 112 -3.98 -10.73 5.80
N ASN A 113 -4.62 -10.09 6.77
CA ASN A 113 -6.05 -9.88 6.67
C ASN A 113 -6.28 -8.66 5.78
N LEU A 114 -6.72 -8.91 4.54
CA LEU A 114 -7.07 -7.87 3.58
C LEU A 114 -8.59 -7.79 3.46
N GLN A 115 -9.12 -6.59 3.73
CA GLN A 115 -10.53 -6.28 3.60
C GLN A 115 -10.73 -5.14 2.61
N GLU A 116 -11.83 -5.17 1.87
CA GLU A 116 -12.24 -4.08 1.01
C GLU A 116 -13.53 -3.46 1.56
N ILE A 117 -13.50 -2.14 1.70
CA ILE A 117 -14.64 -1.33 2.13
C ILE A 117 -15.04 -0.44 0.97
N ALA A 118 -16.27 -0.60 0.48
CA ALA A 118 -16.82 0.30 -0.52
C ALA A 118 -17.10 1.67 0.13
N VAL A 119 -16.69 2.75 -0.55
CA VAL A 119 -16.87 4.12 -0.08
C VAL A 119 -17.51 4.97 -1.17
N PRO A 120 -18.48 5.84 -0.88
CA PRO A 120 -19.09 6.71 -1.87
C PRO A 120 -18.13 7.82 -2.30
N LEU A 121 -18.00 8.04 -3.59
CA LEU A 121 -17.17 9.11 -4.16
C LEU A 121 -17.86 10.46 -4.12
N PRO A 122 -17.14 11.59 -4.25
CA PRO A 122 -17.71 12.93 -4.32
C PRO A 122 -18.79 13.04 -5.40
N GLY A 123 -19.90 13.66 -5.05
CA GLY A 123 -21.09 13.76 -5.90
C GLY A 123 -22.06 12.60 -5.76
N SER A 124 -21.65 11.43 -5.28
CA SER A 124 -22.55 10.26 -5.09
C SER A 124 -23.59 10.46 -4.00
N LEU A 125 -23.38 11.40 -3.10
CA LEU A 125 -24.33 11.76 -2.06
C LEU A 125 -25.38 12.78 -2.50
N ARG A 126 -25.30 13.28 -3.72
CA ARG A 126 -26.29 14.25 -4.25
C ARG A 126 -27.45 13.51 -4.90
N PRO A 127 -28.70 13.87 -4.60
CA PRO A 127 -29.87 13.28 -5.25
C PRO A 127 -29.80 13.44 -6.77
N GLY A 128 -30.09 12.36 -7.51
CA GLY A 128 -30.13 12.37 -8.99
C GLY A 128 -28.76 12.28 -9.68
N GLN A 129 -27.66 12.19 -8.96
CA GLN A 129 -26.34 11.97 -9.55
C GLN A 129 -25.97 10.48 -9.58
N PRO A 130 -25.19 10.02 -10.60
CA PRO A 130 -24.68 8.66 -10.62
C PRO A 130 -23.87 8.34 -9.36
N GLN A 131 -24.18 7.22 -8.72
CA GLN A 131 -23.45 6.78 -7.53
C GLN A 131 -22.12 6.16 -7.95
N GLY A 132 -21.03 6.95 -7.86
CA GLY A 132 -19.66 6.43 -7.98
C GLY A 132 -19.23 5.78 -6.66
N GLN A 133 -18.56 4.64 -6.76
CA GLN A 133 -17.95 3.97 -5.61
C GLN A 133 -16.43 3.91 -5.75
N GLY A 134 -15.76 4.18 -4.65
CA GLY A 134 -14.34 3.91 -4.47
C GLY A 134 -14.14 2.69 -3.56
N VAL A 135 -12.89 2.29 -3.40
CA VAL A 135 -12.49 1.14 -2.58
C VAL A 135 -11.38 1.55 -1.61
N LEU A 136 -11.66 1.39 -0.33
CA LEU A 136 -10.66 1.44 0.72
C LEU A 136 -10.21 0.01 1.03
N ARG A 137 -8.96 -0.33 0.68
CA ARG A 137 -8.32 -1.60 1.04
C ARG A 137 -7.66 -1.47 2.39
N VAL A 138 -8.03 -2.33 3.32
CA VAL A 138 -7.48 -2.35 4.68
C VAL A 138 -6.62 -3.61 4.81
N ALA A 139 -5.31 -3.42 4.91
CA ALA A 139 -4.35 -4.49 5.17
C ALA A 139 -3.94 -4.45 6.65
N ILE A 140 -4.35 -5.46 7.41
CA ILE A 140 -3.99 -5.60 8.82
C ILE A 140 -2.80 -6.56 8.90
N LEU A 141 -1.66 -6.05 9.37
CA LEU A 141 -0.46 -6.85 9.56
C LEU A 141 -0.58 -7.66 10.87
N ASP A 142 0.16 -8.76 10.93
CA ASP A 142 0.27 -9.54 12.17
C ASP A 142 0.88 -8.69 13.30
N GLY A 143 0.45 -8.94 14.52
CA GLY A 143 1.01 -8.26 15.68
C GLY A 143 0.24 -8.60 16.94
N VAL A 144 0.83 -8.30 18.09
CA VAL A 144 0.16 -8.42 19.37
C VAL A 144 -0.77 -7.22 19.54
N SER A 145 -2.06 -7.48 19.44
CA SER A 145 -3.10 -6.49 19.74
C SER A 145 -4.17 -7.16 20.61
N THR A 146 -4.63 -6.47 21.63
CA THR A 146 -5.81 -6.86 22.42
C THR A 146 -7.10 -6.44 21.73
N VAL A 147 -7.01 -5.57 20.74
CA VAL A 147 -8.14 -5.14 19.92
C VAL A 147 -8.39 -6.18 18.85
N GLY A 148 -9.61 -6.69 18.79
CA GLY A 148 -10.01 -7.65 17.77
C GLY A 148 -9.99 -7.04 16.36
N GLN A 149 -9.70 -7.87 15.36
CA GLN A 149 -9.72 -7.41 13.96
C GLN A 149 -11.07 -6.82 13.54
N ALA A 150 -12.18 -7.38 14.04
CA ALA A 150 -13.51 -6.86 13.77
C ALA A 150 -13.70 -5.44 14.31
N GLU A 151 -13.17 -5.17 15.50
CA GLU A 151 -13.23 -3.86 16.15
C GLU A 151 -12.37 -2.83 15.41
N LEU A 152 -11.17 -3.22 14.96
CA LEU A 152 -10.33 -2.38 14.11
C LEU A 152 -11.03 -2.03 12.79
N LEU A 153 -11.68 -2.99 12.15
CA LEU A 153 -12.41 -2.75 10.90
C LEU A 153 -13.64 -1.86 11.13
N ASP A 154 -14.32 -2.01 12.24
CA ASP A 154 -15.44 -1.15 12.60
C ASP A 154 -14.98 0.29 12.85
N TRP A 155 -13.87 0.46 13.55
CA TRP A 155 -13.23 1.78 13.71
C TRP A 155 -12.87 2.41 12.35
N VAL A 156 -12.28 1.64 11.43
CA VAL A 156 -11.97 2.12 10.07
C VAL A 156 -13.23 2.52 9.31
N ARG A 157 -14.31 1.73 9.38
CA ARG A 157 -15.58 2.08 8.72
C ARG A 157 -16.14 3.39 9.24
N ARG A 158 -16.23 3.56 10.56
CA ARG A 158 -16.71 4.80 11.17
C ARG A 158 -15.86 6.01 10.78
N THR A 159 -14.54 5.84 10.71
CA THR A 159 -13.62 6.90 10.27
C THR A 159 -13.85 7.26 8.80
N ALA A 160 -13.99 6.27 7.92
CA ALA A 160 -14.26 6.48 6.51
C ALA A 160 -15.64 7.12 6.27
N GLU A 161 -16.65 6.77 7.07
CA GLU A 161 -17.97 7.40 7.05
C GLU A 161 -17.90 8.88 7.48
N ALA A 162 -17.16 9.18 8.54
CA ALA A 162 -16.96 10.55 9.02
C ALA A 162 -16.23 11.41 7.98
N GLU A 163 -15.17 10.88 7.34
CA GLU A 163 -14.47 11.54 6.24
C GLU A 163 -15.39 11.78 5.05
N THR A 164 -16.13 10.73 4.65
CA THR A 164 -17.11 10.81 3.57
C THR A 164 -18.16 11.89 3.82
N HIS A 165 -18.66 11.99 5.05
CA HIS A 165 -19.63 13.00 5.43
C HIS A 165 -19.03 14.42 5.37
N TYR A 166 -17.84 14.60 5.90
CA TYR A 166 -17.14 15.88 5.94
C TYR A 166 -16.82 16.42 4.54
N TRP A 167 -16.30 15.56 3.65
CA TRP A 167 -15.89 15.95 2.29
C TRP A 167 -17.00 15.79 1.24
N GLN A 168 -18.21 15.38 1.63
CA GLN A 168 -19.32 15.07 0.70
C GLN A 168 -18.97 13.97 -0.31
N GLY A 169 -18.19 13.00 0.15
CA GLY A 169 -17.70 11.86 -0.59
C GLY A 169 -16.26 11.52 -0.25
N PHE A 170 -15.88 10.28 -0.41
CA PHE A 170 -14.52 9.81 -0.14
C PHE A 170 -13.57 10.34 -1.21
N THR A 171 -12.45 10.95 -0.80
CA THR A 171 -11.60 11.76 -1.68
C THR A 171 -10.78 10.96 -2.69
N ALA A 172 -10.70 9.63 -2.54
CA ALA A 172 -9.93 8.74 -3.41
C ALA A 172 -10.76 7.61 -4.00
N ARG A 173 -10.55 7.31 -5.30
CA ARG A 173 -11.19 6.15 -5.94
C ARG A 173 -10.66 4.82 -5.39
N GLN A 174 -9.39 4.78 -5.03
CA GLN A 174 -8.75 3.64 -4.41
C GLN A 174 -7.75 4.15 -3.39
N MET A 175 -7.70 3.50 -2.23
CA MET A 175 -6.76 3.80 -1.16
C MET A 175 -6.33 2.49 -0.50
N LEU A 176 -5.07 2.42 -0.07
CA LEU A 176 -4.59 1.38 0.84
C LEU A 176 -4.40 1.97 2.23
N LEU A 177 -5.01 1.35 3.22
CA LEU A 177 -4.73 1.58 4.64
C LEU A 177 -3.99 0.37 5.21
N GLY A 178 -2.73 0.55 5.59
CA GLY A 178 -1.94 -0.45 6.32
C GLY A 178 -2.07 -0.23 7.82
N LEU A 179 -2.69 -1.16 8.53
CA LEU A 179 -2.77 -1.15 9.99
C LEU A 179 -1.65 -2.02 10.57
N VAL A 180 -0.83 -1.42 11.42
CA VAL A 180 0.33 -2.04 12.05
C VAL A 180 0.10 -2.13 13.56
N PRO A 181 -0.28 -3.31 14.10
CA PRO A 181 -0.45 -3.46 15.52
C PRO A 181 0.88 -3.31 16.28
N VAL A 182 0.89 -2.48 17.31
CA VAL A 182 2.04 -2.22 18.19
C VAL A 182 1.66 -2.46 19.64
N GLY A 183 2.01 -3.63 20.17
CA GLY A 183 1.52 -4.18 21.44
C GLY A 183 1.78 -3.38 22.72
N THR A 184 2.60 -2.33 22.69
CA THR A 184 3.01 -1.59 23.90
C THR A 184 2.40 -0.20 24.05
N ARG A 185 1.66 0.27 23.07
CA ARG A 185 1.08 1.63 23.06
C ARG A 185 -0.45 1.60 23.18
N ARG A 186 -1.03 2.71 23.61
CA ARG A 186 -2.46 2.95 23.57
C ARG A 186 -2.79 3.88 22.39
N GLY A 187 -3.92 3.64 21.73
CA GLY A 187 -4.42 4.48 20.65
C GLY A 187 -3.55 4.43 19.38
N VAL A 188 -3.64 5.48 18.57
CA VAL A 188 -2.84 5.65 17.36
C VAL A 188 -1.49 6.25 17.74
N GLY A 189 -0.42 5.52 17.50
CA GLY A 189 0.94 5.95 17.85
C GLY A 189 1.62 6.77 16.76
N TYR A 190 1.35 6.46 15.51
CA TYR A 190 1.95 7.10 14.34
C TYR A 190 1.07 6.90 13.12
N GLY A 191 1.09 7.85 12.20
CA GLY A 191 0.44 7.74 10.90
C GLY A 191 1.27 8.45 9.82
N ARG A 192 1.32 7.86 8.63
CA ARG A 192 1.95 8.47 7.47
C ARG A 192 1.11 8.26 6.21
N THR A 193 0.86 9.34 5.49
CA THR A 193 0.19 9.32 4.20
C THR A 193 1.19 9.53 3.08
N VAL A 194 1.08 8.74 2.02
CA VAL A 194 1.85 8.89 0.78
C VAL A 194 0.87 8.89 -0.38
N LEU A 195 0.96 9.91 -1.25
CA LEU A 195 -0.05 10.18 -2.27
C LEU A 195 0.36 9.77 -3.69
N GLY A 196 1.63 9.48 -3.93
CA GLY A 196 2.14 9.18 -5.27
C GLY A 196 1.56 7.90 -5.87
N GLY A 197 0.97 8.00 -7.04
CA GLY A 197 0.42 6.88 -7.82
C GLY A 197 -0.90 6.31 -7.33
N GLY A 198 -1.26 6.58 -6.08
CA GLY A 198 -2.49 6.17 -5.40
C GLY A 198 -2.31 6.35 -3.90
N PRO A 199 -3.26 6.98 -3.21
CA PRO A 199 -3.10 7.29 -1.80
C PRO A 199 -2.97 6.02 -0.96
N THR A 200 -1.99 6.07 -0.06
CA THR A 200 -1.77 5.02 0.93
C THR A 200 -1.53 5.63 2.29
N VAL A 201 -2.06 5.02 3.31
CA VAL A 201 -1.90 5.43 4.70
C VAL A 201 -1.36 4.25 5.50
N MET A 202 -0.31 4.48 6.26
CA MET A 202 0.16 3.55 7.29
C MET A 202 -0.23 4.11 8.64
N VAL A 203 -0.79 3.28 9.51
CA VAL A 203 -1.16 3.64 10.88
C VAL A 203 -0.64 2.60 11.87
N GLU A 204 0.15 3.03 12.84
CA GLU A 204 0.50 2.23 14.01
C GLU A 204 -0.63 2.30 15.05
N VAL A 205 -1.21 1.15 15.35
CA VAL A 205 -2.34 1.02 16.28
C VAL A 205 -1.88 0.27 17.52
N GLY A 206 -2.04 0.89 18.67
CA GLY A 206 -1.69 0.27 19.96
C GLY A 206 -2.66 -0.82 20.39
N ALA A 207 -2.27 -1.59 21.40
CA ALA A 207 -3.03 -2.75 21.92
C ALA A 207 -4.37 -2.35 22.58
N ALA A 208 -4.54 -1.10 22.95
CA ALA A 208 -5.79 -0.58 23.51
C ALA A 208 -6.19 0.67 22.71
N VAL A 209 -6.96 0.48 21.66
CA VAL A 209 -7.67 1.58 21.00
C VAL A 209 -8.85 1.94 21.91
N ASP A 210 -8.90 3.20 22.36
CA ASP A 210 -10.11 3.69 23.03
C ASP A 210 -11.19 3.85 21.94
N PRO A 211 -12.30 3.12 22.03
CA PRO A 211 -13.35 3.15 21.02
C PRO A 211 -14.22 4.43 21.04
N ARG A 212 -13.84 5.44 21.82
CA ARG A 212 -14.59 6.70 21.95
C ARG A 212 -14.29 7.67 20.81
#